data_ccbf40d9adfe9b6bfebc9732beab7cec
#
_entry.id   ccbf40d9adfe9b6bfebc9732beab7cec
#
_cell.length_a   1.000
_cell.length_b   1.000
_cell.length_c   1.000
_cell.angle_alpha   90.00
_cell.angle_beta   90.00
_cell.angle_gamma   90.00
#
_symmetry.space_group_name_H-M   'P 1'
#
loop_
_entity.id
_entity.type
_entity.pdbx_description
1 polymer ?
#
loop_
_entity_poly.entity_id
_entity_poly.type
_entity_poly.pdbx_seq_one_letter_code
_entity_poly.pdbx_strand_id
1 'polypeptide(L)'
;ALEYFDASNTDKYQVDQDGNWSATAANNYMTTNLSQYNESAGNMIELVICNNDGMAEGVISALNDKGYNLGDGSCTTIPVFGVDATDAAKQLIADGKMTGTIKQDAEGMANGIAYLAKNIQSGKELMADTDSFNISEKVSNKIYIPYATYTGE
;
A
#
# COMPACT_ATOMS: atom_id res chain seq x y z
N ALA A 1 -1.61 0.56 16.92
CA ALA A 1 -0.84 -0.37 16.07
C ALA A 1 0.63 -0.39 16.49
N LEU A 2 1.26 0.76 16.72
CA LEU A 2 2.66 0.82 17.16
C LEU A 2 2.87 0.27 18.58
N GLU A 3 1.84 0.24 19.40
CA GLU A 3 1.90 -0.32 20.77
C GLU A 3 2.21 -1.81 20.78
N TYR A 4 1.84 -2.53 19.72
CA TYR A 4 2.05 -3.98 19.58
C TYR A 4 3.22 -4.35 18.68
N PHE A 5 3.81 -3.38 17.97
CA PHE A 5 4.93 -3.61 17.07
C PHE A 5 6.25 -3.24 17.78
N ASP A 6 7.08 -4.25 17.98
CA ASP A 6 8.44 -4.09 18.50
C ASP A 6 9.45 -4.38 17.40
N ALA A 7 10.02 -3.34 16.81
CA ALA A 7 11.01 -3.45 15.75
C ALA A 7 12.32 -4.15 16.19
N SER A 8 12.57 -4.27 17.48
CA SER A 8 13.73 -5.00 18.02
C SER A 8 13.48 -6.51 18.09
N ASN A 9 12.22 -6.96 18.01
CA ASN A 9 11.84 -8.36 18.09
C ASN A 9 11.60 -8.95 16.69
N THR A 10 12.66 -9.41 16.04
CA THR A 10 12.62 -9.99 14.68
C THR A 10 11.82 -11.29 14.59
N ASP A 11 11.47 -11.91 15.71
CA ASP A 11 10.58 -13.09 15.72
C ASP A 11 9.11 -12.73 15.49
N LYS A 12 8.77 -11.45 15.61
CA LYS A 12 7.41 -10.92 15.47
C LYS A 12 7.08 -10.38 14.09
N TYR A 13 8.05 -10.17 13.23
CA TYR A 13 7.82 -9.66 11.88
C TYR A 13 8.86 -10.15 10.89
N GLN A 14 8.49 -10.14 9.64
CA GLN A 14 9.39 -10.43 8.52
C GLN A 14 9.32 -9.31 7.49
N VAL A 15 10.44 -9.01 6.84
CA VAL A 15 10.56 -7.99 5.80
C VAL A 15 11.18 -8.61 4.57
N ASP A 16 10.47 -8.51 3.43
CA ASP A 16 11.05 -8.73 2.12
C ASP A 16 11.47 -7.39 1.52
N GLN A 17 12.76 -7.24 1.25
CA GLN A 17 13.33 -6.05 0.60
C GLN A 17 13.68 -6.31 -0.88
N ASP A 18 13.61 -7.54 -1.34
CA ASP A 18 13.94 -7.95 -2.70
C ASP A 18 12.72 -7.98 -3.64
N GLY A 19 11.54 -7.70 -3.11
CA GLY A 19 10.26 -7.76 -3.83
C GLY A 19 10.16 -6.83 -5.03
N ASN A 20 10.93 -5.74 -5.03
CA ASN A 20 11.12 -4.84 -6.16
C ASN A 20 9.79 -4.41 -6.84
N TRP A 21 8.76 -4.14 -6.03
CA TRP A 21 7.37 -3.82 -6.43
C TRP A 21 6.70 -4.88 -7.34
N SER A 22 7.19 -6.11 -7.33
CA SER A 22 6.71 -7.19 -8.18
C SER A 22 5.62 -8.04 -7.50
N ALA A 23 4.45 -8.16 -8.13
CA ALA A 23 3.38 -9.07 -7.71
C ALA A 23 3.87 -10.52 -7.61
N THR A 24 4.66 -10.97 -8.59
CA THR A 24 5.22 -12.33 -8.61
C THR A 24 6.18 -12.57 -7.45
N ALA A 25 7.06 -11.62 -7.15
CA ALA A 25 7.97 -11.75 -6.03
C ALA A 25 7.20 -11.80 -4.69
N ALA A 26 6.20 -10.94 -4.50
CA ALA A 26 5.35 -10.94 -3.31
C ALA A 26 4.55 -12.25 -3.17
N ASN A 27 4.02 -12.80 -4.26
CA ASN A 27 3.36 -14.10 -4.26
C ASN A 27 4.30 -15.23 -3.83
N ASN A 28 5.51 -15.30 -4.40
CA ASN A 28 6.51 -16.31 -4.07
C ASN A 28 6.94 -16.21 -2.60
N TYR A 29 7.18 -14.99 -2.12
CA TYR A 29 7.54 -14.74 -0.73
C TYR A 29 6.43 -15.17 0.23
N MET A 30 5.18 -14.79 -0.06
CA MET A 30 4.03 -15.18 0.74
C MET A 30 3.80 -16.68 0.72
N THR A 31 3.91 -17.35 -0.43
CA THR A 31 3.80 -18.80 -0.57
C THR A 31 4.83 -19.53 0.31
N THR A 32 6.07 -19.02 0.33
CA THR A 32 7.15 -19.57 1.19
C THR A 32 6.81 -19.39 2.66
N ASN A 33 6.36 -18.20 3.06
CA ASN A 33 5.98 -17.92 4.44
C ASN A 33 4.81 -18.78 4.90
N LEU A 34 3.77 -18.95 4.08
CA LEU A 34 2.61 -19.80 4.40
C LEU A 34 2.95 -21.28 4.57
N SER A 35 4.10 -21.74 4.07
CA SER A 35 4.58 -23.09 4.34
C SER A 35 5.05 -23.30 5.80
N GLN A 36 5.43 -22.20 6.45
CA GLN A 36 5.97 -22.20 7.82
C GLN A 36 5.00 -21.60 8.84
N TYR A 37 4.26 -20.56 8.42
CA TYR A 37 3.37 -19.76 9.26
C TYR A 37 1.92 -19.94 8.78
N ASN A 38 1.19 -20.81 9.43
CA ASN A 38 -0.19 -21.15 9.05
C ASN A 38 -1.00 -21.64 10.27
N GLU A 39 -2.30 -21.78 10.10
CA GLU A 39 -3.20 -22.19 11.19
C GLU A 39 -2.84 -23.56 11.76
N SER A 40 -2.47 -24.51 10.91
CA SER A 40 -2.11 -25.86 11.36
C SER A 40 -0.86 -25.90 12.23
N ALA A 41 0.05 -24.95 12.02
CA ALA A 41 1.25 -24.78 12.82
C ALA A 41 1.00 -23.96 14.11
N GLY A 42 -0.17 -23.32 14.23
CA GLY A 42 -0.51 -22.49 15.39
C GLY A 42 0.24 -21.17 15.47
N ASN A 43 0.80 -20.70 14.36
CA ASN A 43 1.64 -19.49 14.24
C ASN A 43 1.28 -18.65 13.01
N MET A 44 -0.01 -18.54 12.71
CA MET A 44 -0.52 -17.87 11.53
C MET A 44 -0.03 -16.43 11.39
N ILE A 45 0.20 -15.99 10.16
CA ILE A 45 0.45 -14.59 9.81
C ILE A 45 -0.80 -13.76 10.17
N GLU A 46 -0.62 -12.66 10.89
CA GLU A 46 -1.71 -11.85 11.42
C GLU A 46 -1.97 -10.58 10.61
N LEU A 47 -0.97 -10.11 9.84
CA LEU A 47 -1.03 -8.86 9.07
C LEU A 47 -0.02 -8.88 7.93
N VAL A 48 -0.41 -8.34 6.78
CA VAL A 48 0.48 -8.10 5.65
C VAL A 48 0.38 -6.65 5.19
N ILE A 49 1.53 -5.99 5.06
CA ILE A 49 1.63 -4.63 4.53
C ILE A 49 2.50 -4.68 3.28
N CYS A 50 1.96 -4.26 2.16
CA CYS A 50 2.62 -4.23 0.86
C CYS A 50 2.94 -2.78 0.45
N ASN A 51 4.08 -2.58 -0.22
CA ASN A 51 4.50 -1.26 -0.68
C ASN A 51 3.66 -0.73 -1.86
N ASN A 52 2.96 -1.61 -2.58
CA ASN A 52 1.97 -1.23 -3.58
C ASN A 52 0.86 -2.30 -3.72
N ASP A 53 -0.19 -1.94 -4.45
CA ASP A 53 -1.35 -2.80 -4.68
C ASP A 53 -1.00 -4.03 -5.54
N GLY A 54 -0.11 -3.90 -6.51
CA GLY A 54 0.33 -5.04 -7.31
C GLY A 54 0.97 -6.15 -6.45
N MET A 55 1.77 -5.78 -5.45
CA MET A 55 2.30 -6.73 -4.47
C MET A 55 1.19 -7.32 -3.61
N ALA A 56 0.22 -6.51 -3.17
CA ALA A 56 -0.93 -6.98 -2.41
C ALA A 56 -1.78 -7.99 -3.21
N GLU A 57 -1.99 -7.75 -4.50
CA GLU A 57 -2.63 -8.72 -5.41
C GLU A 57 -1.87 -10.06 -5.44
N GLY A 58 -0.54 -10.01 -5.53
CA GLY A 58 0.32 -11.20 -5.46
C GLY A 58 0.17 -11.97 -4.14
N VAL A 59 0.15 -11.24 -3.02
CA VAL A 59 -0.10 -11.81 -1.69
C VAL A 59 -1.49 -12.46 -1.60
N ILE A 60 -2.54 -11.76 -2.04
CA ILE A 60 -3.91 -12.27 -2.03
C ILE A 60 -4.01 -13.55 -2.87
N SER A 61 -3.36 -13.61 -4.03
CA SER A 61 -3.31 -14.84 -4.85
C SER A 61 -2.71 -16.02 -4.06
N ALA A 62 -1.57 -15.83 -3.39
CA ALA A 62 -0.95 -16.87 -2.58
C ALA A 62 -1.82 -17.30 -1.39
N LEU A 63 -2.52 -16.36 -0.75
CA LEU A 63 -3.48 -16.63 0.32
C LEU A 63 -4.66 -17.45 -0.18
N ASN A 64 -5.25 -17.07 -1.33
CA ASN A 64 -6.38 -17.78 -1.94
C ASN A 64 -5.99 -19.23 -2.31
N ASP A 65 -4.77 -19.46 -2.82
CA ASP A 65 -4.26 -20.80 -3.14
C ASP A 65 -4.17 -21.73 -1.91
N LYS A 66 -4.09 -21.14 -0.72
CA LYS A 66 -4.08 -21.85 0.57
C LYS A 66 -5.45 -21.86 1.28
N GLY A 67 -6.48 -21.30 0.65
CA GLY A 67 -7.83 -21.25 1.20
C GLY A 67 -8.10 -20.12 2.18
N TYR A 68 -7.25 -19.08 2.21
CA TYR A 68 -7.44 -17.86 2.99
C TYR A 68 -7.96 -16.70 2.12
N ASN A 69 -8.54 -15.69 2.72
CA ASN A 69 -8.98 -14.45 2.04
C ASN A 69 -9.90 -14.68 0.81
N LEU A 70 -10.81 -15.64 0.88
CA LEU A 70 -11.71 -15.96 -0.25
C LEU A 70 -12.82 -14.93 -0.43
N GLY A 71 -13.09 -14.12 0.59
CA GLY A 71 -14.08 -13.03 0.52
C GLY A 71 -15.53 -13.44 0.76
N ASP A 72 -15.78 -14.73 0.93
CA ASP A 72 -17.12 -15.31 1.13
C ASP A 72 -17.47 -15.60 2.61
N GLY A 73 -16.55 -15.27 3.51
CA GLY A 73 -16.70 -15.54 4.96
C GLY A 73 -16.52 -17.00 5.36
N SER A 74 -16.13 -17.88 4.44
CA SER A 74 -15.96 -19.32 4.72
C SER A 74 -14.59 -19.66 5.33
N CYS A 75 -13.66 -18.73 5.33
CA CYS A 75 -12.28 -18.95 5.75
C CYS A 75 -11.72 -17.76 6.53
N THR A 76 -10.55 -17.97 7.15
CA THR A 76 -9.79 -16.90 7.78
C THR A 76 -9.38 -15.85 6.76
N THR A 77 -9.66 -14.58 7.08
CA THR A 77 -9.23 -13.42 6.31
C THR A 77 -8.10 -12.71 7.05
N ILE A 78 -6.92 -12.71 6.47
CA ILE A 78 -5.75 -12.01 6.99
C ILE A 78 -5.80 -10.57 6.48
N PRO A 79 -5.67 -9.55 7.33
CA PRO A 79 -5.61 -8.17 6.90
C PRO A 79 -4.43 -7.94 5.94
N VAL A 80 -4.71 -7.45 4.73
CA VAL A 80 -3.71 -7.09 3.71
C VAL A 80 -3.94 -5.66 3.30
N PHE A 81 -2.87 -4.88 3.31
CA PHE A 81 -2.86 -3.47 2.91
C PHE A 81 -1.87 -3.21 1.79
N GLY A 82 -2.24 -2.31 0.89
CA GLY A 82 -1.42 -1.85 -0.22
C GLY A 82 -1.32 -0.33 -0.32
N VAL A 83 -0.81 0.14 -1.43
CA VAL A 83 -0.71 1.56 -1.81
C VAL A 83 -1.00 1.67 -3.30
N ASP A 84 -1.69 2.69 -3.73
CA ASP A 84 -2.02 3.22 -5.05
C ASP A 84 -3.53 3.35 -5.30
N ALA A 85 -4.35 2.54 -4.65
CA ALA A 85 -5.80 2.43 -4.89
C ALA A 85 -6.13 2.12 -6.36
N THR A 86 -5.45 1.10 -6.91
CA THR A 86 -5.74 0.59 -8.26
C THR A 86 -7.16 0.04 -8.34
N ASP A 87 -7.72 -0.02 -9.54
CA ASP A 87 -9.07 -0.58 -9.72
C ASP A 87 -9.13 -2.06 -9.32
N ALA A 88 -8.05 -2.82 -9.56
CA ALA A 88 -7.94 -4.21 -9.12
C ALA A 88 -7.96 -4.33 -7.59
N ALA A 89 -7.18 -3.51 -6.87
CA ALA A 89 -7.18 -3.51 -5.41
C ALA A 89 -8.54 -3.09 -4.83
N LYS A 90 -9.19 -2.07 -5.42
CA LYS A 90 -10.55 -1.68 -5.02
C LYS A 90 -11.55 -2.83 -5.18
N GLN A 91 -11.43 -3.62 -6.27
CA GLN A 91 -12.27 -4.80 -6.47
C GLN A 91 -11.99 -5.87 -5.40
N LEU A 92 -10.72 -6.14 -5.07
CA LEU A 92 -10.36 -7.08 -4.00
C LEU A 92 -10.88 -6.63 -2.63
N ILE A 93 -10.92 -5.33 -2.37
CA ILE A 93 -11.50 -4.77 -1.14
C ILE A 93 -13.02 -4.95 -1.15
N ALA A 94 -13.69 -4.65 -2.26
CA ALA A 94 -15.13 -4.86 -2.41
C ALA A 94 -15.53 -6.34 -2.29
N ASP A 95 -14.67 -7.25 -2.75
CA ASP A 95 -14.85 -8.69 -2.64
C ASP A 95 -14.51 -9.24 -1.23
N GLY A 96 -14.09 -8.40 -0.28
CA GLY A 96 -13.72 -8.83 1.07
C GLY A 96 -12.40 -9.62 1.16
N LYS A 97 -11.57 -9.57 0.13
CA LYS A 97 -10.29 -10.29 0.04
C LYS A 97 -9.11 -9.47 0.53
N MET A 98 -9.19 -8.16 0.39
CA MET A 98 -8.19 -7.17 0.80
C MET A 98 -8.83 -6.20 1.79
N THR A 99 -8.07 -5.70 2.76
CA THR A 99 -8.61 -4.86 3.83
C THR A 99 -8.64 -3.38 3.45
N GLY A 100 -7.63 -2.92 2.73
CA GLY A 100 -7.56 -1.52 2.35
C GLY A 100 -6.29 -1.17 1.58
N THR A 101 -6.28 0.05 1.04
CA THR A 101 -5.13 0.61 0.36
C THR A 101 -5.00 2.10 0.65
N ILE A 102 -3.85 2.66 0.34
CA ILE A 102 -3.60 4.10 0.42
C ILE A 102 -3.71 4.70 -0.98
N LYS A 103 -4.69 5.56 -1.18
CA LYS A 103 -4.86 6.30 -2.43
C LYS A 103 -3.80 7.38 -2.56
N GLN A 104 -3.03 7.35 -3.63
CA GLN A 104 -2.24 8.46 -4.11
C GLN A 104 -3.12 9.37 -4.97
N ASP A 105 -3.06 10.69 -4.71
CA ASP A 105 -3.83 11.67 -5.47
C ASP A 105 -3.11 12.04 -6.77
N ALA A 106 -3.28 11.22 -7.81
CA ALA A 106 -2.67 11.41 -9.12
C ALA A 106 -3.13 12.73 -9.78
N GLU A 107 -4.38 13.14 -9.57
CA GLU A 107 -4.89 14.41 -10.09
C GLU A 107 -4.23 15.60 -9.40
N GLY A 108 -4.13 15.57 -8.07
CA GLY A 108 -3.43 16.59 -7.30
C GLY A 108 -1.95 16.69 -7.68
N MET A 109 -1.27 15.55 -7.92
CA MET A 109 0.10 15.54 -8.43
C MET A 109 0.20 16.17 -9.81
N ALA A 110 -0.67 15.81 -10.74
CA ALA A 110 -0.70 16.37 -12.10
C ALA A 110 -0.97 17.87 -12.07
N ASN A 111 -1.92 18.32 -11.27
CA ASN A 111 -2.24 19.75 -11.09
C ASN A 111 -1.07 20.52 -10.50
N GLY A 112 -0.38 19.98 -9.49
CA GLY A 112 0.81 20.59 -8.90
C GLY A 112 1.93 20.74 -9.93
N ILE A 113 2.23 19.71 -10.71
CA ILE A 113 3.24 19.73 -11.77
C ILE A 113 2.88 20.77 -12.85
N ALA A 114 1.62 20.75 -13.33
CA ALA A 114 1.16 21.70 -14.36
C ALA A 114 1.23 23.15 -13.87
N TYR A 115 0.91 23.39 -12.59
CA TYR A 115 1.00 24.73 -12.01
C TYR A 115 2.43 25.25 -11.97
N LEU A 116 3.38 24.44 -11.48
CA LEU A 116 4.79 24.80 -11.44
C LEU A 116 5.37 25.03 -12.86
N ALA A 117 5.01 24.16 -13.80
CA ALA A 117 5.43 24.33 -15.20
C ALA A 117 4.92 25.64 -15.81
N LYS A 118 3.68 26.04 -15.50
CA LYS A 118 3.12 27.34 -15.95
C LYS A 118 3.87 28.53 -15.34
N ASN A 119 4.29 28.44 -14.07
CA ASN A 119 5.10 29.50 -13.47
C ASN A 119 6.42 29.67 -14.21
N ILE A 120 7.13 28.58 -14.50
CA ILE A 120 8.38 28.60 -15.27
C ILE A 120 8.16 29.20 -16.66
N GLN A 121 7.13 28.75 -17.38
CA GLN A 121 6.81 29.24 -18.72
C GLN A 121 6.50 30.74 -18.73
N SER A 122 5.91 31.25 -17.67
CA SER A 122 5.52 32.65 -17.53
C SER A 122 6.64 33.55 -16.97
N GLY A 123 7.84 32.99 -16.73
CA GLY A 123 8.97 33.72 -16.13
C GLY A 123 8.75 34.10 -14.65
N LYS A 124 7.80 33.47 -13.95
CA LYS A 124 7.60 33.65 -12.53
C LYS A 124 8.58 32.80 -11.73
N GLU A 125 8.74 33.13 -10.45
CA GLU A 125 9.38 32.24 -9.49
C GLU A 125 8.62 30.91 -9.42
N LEU A 126 9.35 29.78 -9.27
CA LEU A 126 8.79 28.43 -9.32
C LEU A 126 7.60 28.27 -8.36
N MET A 127 7.73 28.77 -7.14
CA MET A 127 6.73 28.63 -6.09
C MET A 127 5.80 29.85 -5.96
N ALA A 128 5.73 30.73 -6.97
CA ALA A 128 4.82 31.87 -6.94
C ALA A 128 3.36 31.40 -6.89
N ASP A 129 2.54 32.06 -6.08
CA ASP A 129 1.10 31.83 -5.98
C ASP A 129 0.71 30.36 -5.66
N THR A 130 1.54 29.67 -4.88
CA THR A 130 1.32 28.25 -4.50
C THR A 130 0.60 28.07 -3.16
N ASP A 131 -0.02 29.10 -2.59
CA ASP A 131 -0.67 29.10 -1.28
C ASP A 131 -1.82 28.08 -1.14
N SER A 132 -2.38 27.62 -2.26
CA SER A 132 -3.41 26.58 -2.29
C SER A 132 -2.86 25.15 -2.10
N PHE A 133 -1.55 24.98 -2.13
CA PHE A 133 -0.92 23.68 -1.95
C PHE A 133 -0.29 23.55 -0.55
N ASN A 134 -0.10 22.31 -0.10
CA ASN A 134 0.66 22.03 1.10
C ASN A 134 2.15 22.16 0.82
N ILE A 135 2.76 23.26 1.25
CA ILE A 135 4.18 23.55 1.02
C ILE A 135 5.02 23.04 2.19
N SER A 136 6.18 22.49 1.90
CA SER A 136 7.12 22.06 2.93
C SER A 136 7.74 23.25 3.64
N GLU A 137 7.66 23.27 4.97
CA GLU A 137 8.38 24.26 5.80
C GLU A 137 9.89 23.97 5.89
N LYS A 138 10.30 22.71 5.62
CA LYS A 138 11.68 22.25 5.80
C LYS A 138 12.50 22.19 4.53
N VAL A 139 11.83 22.04 3.38
CA VAL A 139 12.47 21.85 2.08
C VAL A 139 11.89 22.88 1.12
N SER A 140 12.74 23.78 0.63
CA SER A 140 12.35 24.76 -0.39
C SER A 140 11.90 24.06 -1.68
N ASN A 141 10.95 24.67 -2.37
CA ASN A 141 10.43 24.19 -3.66
C ASN A 141 9.80 22.77 -3.61
N LYS A 142 9.21 22.41 -2.46
CA LYS A 142 8.55 21.13 -2.28
C LYS A 142 7.08 21.33 -1.91
N ILE A 143 6.21 20.70 -2.71
CA ILE A 143 4.76 20.59 -2.46
C ILE A 143 4.49 19.17 -1.99
N TYR A 144 3.62 19.02 -1.00
CA TYR A 144 3.07 17.74 -0.56
C TYR A 144 1.68 17.56 -1.16
N ILE A 145 1.46 16.43 -1.79
CA ILE A 145 0.14 15.98 -2.19
C ILE A 145 -0.30 14.94 -1.15
N PRO A 146 -1.40 15.17 -0.42
CA PRO A 146 -1.82 14.29 0.65
C PRO A 146 -2.28 12.94 0.11
N TYR A 147 -2.03 11.91 0.91
CA TYR A 147 -2.59 10.58 0.68
C TYR A 147 -3.94 10.45 1.40
N ALA A 148 -4.76 9.51 0.94
CA ALA A 148 -6.02 9.17 1.57
C ALA A 148 -6.12 7.65 1.77
N THR A 149 -6.80 7.22 2.82
CA THR A 149 -7.16 5.81 3.01
C THR A 149 -8.31 5.43 2.10
N TYR A 150 -8.33 4.18 1.64
CA TYR A 150 -9.45 3.58 0.93
C TYR A 150 -9.71 2.18 1.48
N THR A 151 -10.91 1.96 2.01
CA THR A 151 -11.37 0.72 2.65
C THR A 151 -12.71 0.21 2.08
N GLY A 152 -13.09 0.73 0.91
CA GLY A 152 -14.33 0.32 0.23
C GLY A 152 -15.48 1.33 0.31
N GLU A 153 -15.24 2.52 0.89
CA GLU A 153 -16.21 3.63 0.95
C GLU A 153 -15.75 4.81 0.11
#